data_cb8356c4b573fe4e8099256b7e1e08b1
#
_entry.id   cb8356c4b573fe4e8099256b7e1e08b1
#
_cell.length_a   1.000
_cell.length_b   1.000
_cell.length_c   1.000
_cell.angle_alpha   90.00
_cell.angle_beta   90.00
_cell.angle_gamma   90.00
#
_symmetry.space_group_name_H-M   'P 1'
#
loop_
_entity.id
_entity.type
_entity.pdbx_description
1 polymer ?
#
loop_
_entity_poly.entity_id
_entity_poly.type
_entity_poly.pdbx_seq_one_letter_code
_entity_poly.pdbx_strand_id
1 'polypeptide(L)'
;WLAHFAADVAAAAREVGFDGFHLDQYGYPKAAVRPDGEIVDVAASFDTLIRGVREAVPDATLVFNNVNDFPTWSSPSAPQDAVYIEPWEPVTTYEALARVATRARLVGGGKPVVLAAYQSIYDKAARDVGDASTRLTMATLFSHGATQLLAGEDGHLLVDPYYVRNMPAEDETLDMLASWYDFLVANDEILVDPGIVD
;
A
#
# COMPACT_ATOMS: atom_id res chain seq x y z
N TRP A 1 -19.00 12.02 -12.92
CA TRP A 1 -17.90 12.22 -11.98
C TRP A 1 -16.60 11.58 -12.49
N LEU A 2 -16.61 10.28 -12.79
CA LEU A 2 -15.38 9.55 -13.21
C LEU A 2 -14.66 10.23 -14.40
N ALA A 3 -15.37 10.59 -15.46
CA ALA A 3 -14.75 11.23 -16.62
C ALA A 3 -14.11 12.60 -16.27
N HIS A 4 -14.71 13.34 -15.35
CA HIS A 4 -14.13 14.59 -14.86
C HIS A 4 -12.87 14.34 -14.03
N PHE A 5 -12.93 13.40 -13.09
CA PHE A 5 -11.79 13.02 -12.26
C PHE A 5 -10.61 12.51 -13.09
N ALA A 6 -10.86 11.63 -14.06
CA ALA A 6 -9.82 11.12 -14.96
C ALA A 6 -9.19 12.24 -15.83
N ALA A 7 -10.00 13.20 -16.26
CA ALA A 7 -9.51 14.37 -16.99
C ALA A 7 -8.62 15.28 -16.13
N ASP A 8 -8.98 15.47 -14.85
CA ASP A 8 -8.18 16.25 -13.90
C ASP A 8 -6.85 15.57 -13.59
N VAL A 9 -6.85 14.24 -13.42
CA VAL A 9 -5.62 13.44 -13.25
C VAL A 9 -4.72 13.58 -14.49
N ALA A 10 -5.27 13.47 -15.70
CA ALA A 10 -4.53 13.65 -16.94
C ALA A 10 -3.97 15.08 -17.10
N ALA A 11 -4.73 16.08 -16.66
CA ALA A 11 -4.26 17.47 -16.65
C ALA A 11 -3.10 17.64 -15.66
N ALA A 12 -3.19 17.08 -14.44
CA ALA A 12 -2.15 17.14 -13.44
C ALA A 12 -0.85 16.46 -13.93
N ALA A 13 -0.95 15.28 -14.54
CA ALA A 13 0.20 14.61 -15.15
C ALA A 13 0.89 15.51 -16.20
N ARG A 14 0.11 16.11 -17.08
CA ARG A 14 0.62 16.92 -18.20
C ARG A 14 1.17 18.29 -17.75
N GLU A 15 0.49 18.96 -16.82
CA GLU A 15 0.79 20.35 -16.44
C GLU A 15 1.81 20.46 -15.31
N VAL A 16 1.82 19.49 -14.39
CA VAL A 16 2.73 19.47 -13.24
C VAL A 16 3.88 18.51 -13.47
N GLY A 17 3.70 17.48 -14.32
CA GLY A 17 4.74 16.50 -14.65
C GLY A 17 4.80 15.35 -13.63
N PHE A 18 3.67 14.94 -13.07
CA PHE A 18 3.62 13.75 -12.20
C PHE A 18 3.85 12.47 -13.00
N ASP A 19 4.74 11.62 -12.50
CA ASP A 19 5.06 10.31 -13.09
C ASP A 19 4.09 9.21 -12.65
N GLY A 20 3.27 9.47 -11.62
CA GLY A 20 2.32 8.50 -11.09
C GLY A 20 1.32 9.07 -10.10
N PHE A 21 0.34 8.25 -9.75
CA PHE A 21 -0.73 8.63 -8.84
C PHE A 21 -1.05 7.52 -7.86
N HIS A 22 -1.29 7.92 -6.62
CA HIS A 22 -1.85 7.10 -5.58
C HIS A 22 -3.33 7.47 -5.40
N LEU A 23 -4.22 6.56 -5.78
CA LEU A 23 -5.66 6.73 -5.63
C LEU A 23 -6.09 6.30 -4.24
N ASP A 24 -6.54 7.22 -3.44
CA ASP A 24 -6.98 6.95 -2.07
C ASP A 24 -8.51 6.80 -1.96
N GLN A 25 -8.98 6.23 -0.86
CA GLN A 25 -10.40 6.00 -0.58
C GLN A 25 -10.67 5.95 0.94
N TYR A 26 -11.93 5.83 1.34
CA TYR A 26 -12.39 5.97 2.73
C TYR A 26 -12.33 4.69 3.60
N GLY A 27 -11.92 3.53 3.06
CA GLY A 27 -11.50 2.35 3.84
C GLY A 27 -12.58 1.44 4.44
N TYR A 28 -13.85 1.53 4.03
CA TYR A 28 -14.91 0.65 4.56
C TYR A 28 -16.04 0.41 3.56
N PRO A 29 -16.78 -0.72 3.70
CA PRO A 29 -17.95 -0.97 2.86
C PRO A 29 -19.00 0.13 2.98
N LYS A 30 -19.45 0.63 1.84
CA LYS A 30 -20.44 1.70 1.75
C LYS A 30 -21.40 1.41 0.61
N ALA A 31 -22.68 1.54 0.88
CA ALA A 31 -23.70 1.58 -0.15
C ALA A 31 -24.01 3.05 -0.51
N ALA A 32 -24.18 3.33 -1.79
CA ALA A 32 -24.68 4.61 -2.27
C ALA A 32 -26.00 4.37 -3.03
N VAL A 33 -26.89 5.35 -2.99
CA VAL A 33 -28.16 5.29 -3.69
C VAL A 33 -28.17 6.39 -4.75
N ARG A 34 -28.45 6.03 -5.99
CA ARG A 34 -28.63 6.98 -7.09
C ARG A 34 -29.95 7.74 -6.95
N PRO A 35 -30.13 8.87 -7.65
CA PRO A 35 -31.36 9.62 -7.63
C PRO A 35 -32.62 8.83 -8.08
N ASP A 36 -32.43 7.78 -8.89
CA ASP A 36 -33.46 6.86 -9.35
C ASP A 36 -33.78 5.73 -8.36
N GLY A 37 -33.08 5.68 -7.21
CA GLY A 37 -33.24 4.68 -6.17
C GLY A 37 -32.38 3.42 -6.35
N GLU A 38 -31.56 3.32 -7.39
CA GLU A 38 -30.64 2.20 -7.57
C GLU A 38 -29.53 2.19 -6.50
N ILE A 39 -29.30 1.02 -5.90
CA ILE A 39 -28.20 0.84 -4.94
C ILE A 39 -26.92 0.53 -5.73
N VAL A 40 -25.88 1.31 -5.47
CA VAL A 40 -24.55 1.14 -6.08
C VAL A 40 -23.65 0.39 -5.14
N ASP A 41 -23.05 -0.69 -5.63
CA ASP A 41 -21.89 -1.32 -4.97
C ASP A 41 -20.64 -0.46 -5.20
N VAL A 42 -20.27 0.30 -4.16
CA VAL A 42 -19.13 1.21 -4.25
C VAL A 42 -17.81 0.44 -4.36
N ALA A 43 -17.69 -0.75 -3.73
CA ALA A 43 -16.50 -1.58 -3.82
C ALA A 43 -16.25 -2.02 -5.27
N ALA A 44 -17.28 -2.47 -5.97
CA ALA A 44 -17.18 -2.83 -7.38
C ALA A 44 -16.86 -1.64 -8.29
N SER A 45 -17.23 -0.43 -7.89
CA SER A 45 -16.96 0.79 -8.68
C SER A 45 -15.48 1.19 -8.71
N PHE A 46 -14.65 0.74 -7.77
CA PHE A 46 -13.23 1.06 -7.75
C PHE A 46 -12.44 0.45 -8.91
N ASP A 47 -12.80 -0.75 -9.36
CA ASP A 47 -12.20 -1.31 -10.58
C ASP A 47 -12.46 -0.38 -11.79
N THR A 48 -13.68 0.13 -11.92
CA THR A 48 -14.03 1.08 -12.99
C THR A 48 -13.26 2.40 -12.85
N LEU A 49 -13.07 2.89 -11.62
CA LEU A 49 -12.26 4.09 -11.35
C LEU A 49 -10.81 3.90 -11.79
N ILE A 50 -10.17 2.81 -11.37
CA ILE A 50 -8.77 2.52 -11.69
C ILE A 50 -8.58 2.40 -13.20
N ARG A 51 -9.49 1.69 -13.90
CA ARG A 51 -9.45 1.57 -15.37
C ARG A 51 -9.60 2.92 -16.05
N GLY A 52 -10.55 3.73 -15.64
CA GLY A 52 -10.74 5.06 -16.23
C GLY A 52 -9.56 6.01 -16.02
N VAL A 53 -8.89 5.93 -14.87
CA VAL A 53 -7.66 6.69 -14.64
C VAL A 53 -6.51 6.13 -15.50
N ARG A 54 -6.33 4.81 -15.58
CA ARG A 54 -5.32 4.18 -16.43
C ARG A 54 -5.48 4.56 -17.90
N GLU A 55 -6.71 4.59 -18.41
CA GLU A 55 -7.00 5.03 -19.78
C GLU A 55 -6.60 6.49 -20.02
N ALA A 56 -6.78 7.34 -19.01
CA ALA A 56 -6.44 8.77 -19.09
C ALA A 56 -4.92 9.04 -18.97
N VAL A 57 -4.19 8.20 -18.24
CA VAL A 57 -2.74 8.32 -17.99
C VAL A 57 -2.05 6.96 -18.19
N PRO A 58 -1.96 6.45 -19.43
CA PRO A 58 -1.52 5.08 -19.71
C PRO A 58 -0.08 4.79 -19.27
N ASP A 59 0.79 5.78 -19.28
CA ASP A 59 2.22 5.64 -18.99
C ASP A 59 2.57 5.97 -17.52
N ALA A 60 1.64 6.49 -16.74
CA ALA A 60 1.89 6.87 -15.35
C ALA A 60 1.87 5.63 -14.42
N THR A 61 2.73 5.61 -13.40
CA THR A 61 2.62 4.62 -12.33
C THR A 61 1.33 4.84 -11.55
N LEU A 62 0.59 3.77 -11.30
CA LEU A 62 -0.71 3.84 -10.66
C LEU A 62 -0.84 2.80 -9.55
N VAL A 63 -1.16 3.26 -8.35
CA VAL A 63 -1.55 2.40 -7.22
C VAL A 63 -2.89 2.86 -6.64
N PHE A 64 -3.63 1.92 -6.11
CA PHE A 64 -4.88 2.18 -5.40
C PHE A 64 -4.75 1.73 -3.94
N ASN A 65 -5.10 2.62 -3.00
CA ASN A 65 -5.04 2.30 -1.58
C ASN A 65 -6.21 1.40 -1.18
N ASN A 66 -5.90 0.15 -0.83
CA ASN A 66 -6.86 -0.76 -0.21
C ASN A 66 -6.82 -0.52 1.31
N VAL A 67 -7.40 0.61 1.75
CA VAL A 67 -7.46 0.97 3.16
C VAL A 67 -8.15 -0.14 3.95
N ASN A 68 -7.48 -0.61 4.98
CA ASN A 68 -7.97 -1.70 5.83
C ASN A 68 -8.32 -3.00 5.06
N ASP A 69 -7.50 -3.30 4.02
CA ASP A 69 -7.68 -4.46 3.16
C ASP A 69 -9.03 -4.47 2.41
N PHE A 70 -9.60 -3.29 2.16
CA PHE A 70 -10.87 -3.10 1.46
C PHE A 70 -10.68 -2.27 0.17
N PRO A 71 -11.15 -2.72 -1.00
CA PRO A 71 -11.72 -4.03 -1.33
C PRO A 71 -10.71 -4.94 -2.06
N THR A 72 -9.73 -5.48 -1.36
CA THR A 72 -8.66 -6.32 -1.93
C THR A 72 -9.15 -7.54 -2.72
N TRP A 73 -10.42 -7.91 -2.59
CA TRP A 73 -11.01 -8.97 -3.42
C TRP A 73 -11.34 -8.58 -4.86
N SER A 74 -11.32 -7.29 -5.21
CA SER A 74 -11.70 -6.79 -6.55
C SER A 74 -10.69 -5.84 -7.17
N SER A 75 -10.16 -4.88 -6.42
CA SER A 75 -9.27 -3.84 -6.93
C SER A 75 -7.93 -4.35 -7.50
N PRO A 76 -7.29 -5.43 -6.98
CA PRO A 76 -6.00 -5.87 -7.49
C PRO A 76 -6.03 -6.37 -8.94
N SER A 77 -7.19 -6.81 -9.45
CA SER A 77 -7.36 -7.22 -10.84
C SER A 77 -7.36 -6.06 -11.83
N ALA A 78 -7.61 -4.83 -11.35
CA ALA A 78 -7.56 -3.62 -12.16
C ALA A 78 -6.12 -3.28 -12.61
N PRO A 79 -5.95 -2.49 -13.68
CA PRO A 79 -4.64 -2.19 -14.27
C PRO A 79 -3.85 -1.15 -13.46
N GLN A 80 -3.43 -1.54 -12.27
CA GLN A 80 -2.49 -0.82 -11.40
C GLN A 80 -1.14 -1.55 -11.35
N ASP A 81 -0.08 -0.87 -10.94
CA ASP A 81 1.28 -1.39 -11.01
C ASP A 81 1.70 -2.16 -9.76
N ALA A 82 1.05 -1.90 -8.62
CA ALA A 82 1.24 -2.65 -7.38
C ALA A 82 -0.06 -2.78 -6.60
N VAL A 83 -0.15 -3.78 -5.73
CA VAL A 83 -1.21 -3.88 -4.73
C VAL A 83 -0.74 -3.15 -3.48
N TYR A 84 -1.37 -2.03 -3.17
CA TYR A 84 -1.06 -1.24 -1.99
C TYR A 84 -2.16 -1.41 -0.94
N ILE A 85 -1.78 -1.69 0.30
CA ILE A 85 -2.70 -1.90 1.41
C ILE A 85 -2.25 -1.08 2.62
N GLU A 86 -3.16 -0.36 3.22
CA GLU A 86 -2.95 0.38 4.46
C GLU A 86 -3.71 -0.33 5.60
N PRO A 87 -3.03 -1.23 6.36
CA PRO A 87 -3.69 -1.99 7.41
C PRO A 87 -3.93 -1.14 8.66
N TRP A 88 -5.16 -1.18 9.15
CA TRP A 88 -5.60 -0.59 10.41
C TRP A 88 -6.24 -1.66 11.30
N GLU A 89 -6.81 -1.27 12.43
CA GLU A 89 -7.64 -2.18 13.23
C GLU A 89 -8.69 -2.92 12.36
N PRO A 90 -8.82 -4.24 12.46
CA PRO A 90 -8.27 -5.15 13.48
C PRO A 90 -6.93 -5.83 13.12
N VAL A 91 -6.16 -5.34 12.14
CA VAL A 91 -4.87 -5.93 11.74
C VAL A 91 -3.78 -5.45 12.71
N THR A 92 -3.67 -6.11 13.85
CA THR A 92 -2.80 -5.67 14.96
C THR A 92 -1.76 -6.70 15.36
N THR A 93 -1.63 -7.80 14.61
CA THR A 93 -0.68 -8.87 14.89
C THR A 93 0.13 -9.20 13.65
N TYR A 94 1.33 -9.76 13.82
CA TYR A 94 2.16 -10.22 12.70
C TYR A 94 1.47 -11.32 11.88
N GLU A 95 0.72 -12.21 12.53
CA GLU A 95 -0.10 -13.21 11.82
C GLU A 95 -1.18 -12.56 10.93
N ALA A 96 -1.82 -11.49 11.41
CA ALA A 96 -2.79 -10.76 10.60
C ALA A 96 -2.13 -10.06 9.41
N LEU A 97 -0.95 -9.45 9.60
CA LEU A 97 -0.15 -8.88 8.51
C LEU A 97 0.25 -9.93 7.48
N ALA A 98 0.73 -11.10 7.93
CA ALA A 98 1.07 -12.22 7.07
C ALA A 98 -0.11 -12.67 6.20
N ARG A 99 -1.30 -12.81 6.80
CA ARG A 99 -2.53 -13.16 6.07
C ARG A 99 -2.92 -12.10 5.02
N VAL A 100 -2.79 -10.83 5.36
CA VAL A 100 -3.07 -9.72 4.42
C VAL A 100 -2.09 -9.77 3.25
N ALA A 101 -0.79 -9.91 3.51
CA ALA A 101 0.25 -10.00 2.51
C ALA A 101 0.05 -11.21 1.57
N THR A 102 -0.14 -12.42 2.13
CA THR A 102 -0.39 -13.65 1.36
C THR A 102 -1.63 -13.51 0.47
N ARG A 103 -2.74 -13.00 1.01
CA ARG A 103 -3.96 -12.79 0.23
C ARG A 103 -3.74 -11.77 -0.89
N ALA A 104 -3.10 -10.64 -0.61
CA ALA A 104 -2.81 -9.63 -1.61
C ALA A 104 -1.99 -10.20 -2.78
N ARG A 105 -1.03 -11.03 -2.48
CA ARG A 105 -0.21 -11.75 -3.45
C ARG A 105 -1.03 -12.68 -4.33
N LEU A 106 -1.90 -13.50 -3.72
CA LEU A 106 -2.77 -14.43 -4.43
C LEU A 106 -3.71 -13.73 -5.41
N VAL A 107 -4.32 -12.61 -5.01
CA VAL A 107 -5.29 -11.89 -5.85
C VAL A 107 -4.65 -10.83 -6.74
N GLY A 108 -3.40 -10.49 -6.51
CA GLY A 108 -2.65 -9.45 -7.24
C GLY A 108 -2.21 -9.83 -8.64
N GLY A 109 -2.27 -11.13 -8.99
CA GLY A 109 -1.89 -11.60 -10.32
C GLY A 109 -0.42 -11.35 -10.67
N GLY A 110 0.47 -11.50 -9.69
CA GLY A 110 1.91 -11.29 -9.84
C GLY A 110 2.40 -9.85 -9.65
N LYS A 111 1.51 -8.93 -9.28
CA LYS A 111 1.92 -7.56 -8.96
C LYS A 111 2.71 -7.51 -7.65
N PRO A 112 3.67 -6.58 -7.52
CA PRO A 112 4.29 -6.26 -6.24
C PRO A 112 3.24 -5.91 -5.18
N VAL A 113 3.50 -6.29 -3.93
CA VAL A 113 2.61 -5.99 -2.79
C VAL A 113 3.35 -5.06 -1.82
N VAL A 114 2.72 -3.96 -1.47
CA VAL A 114 3.24 -2.96 -0.52
C VAL A 114 2.23 -2.76 0.60
N LEU A 115 2.67 -2.92 1.85
CA LEU A 115 1.85 -2.58 3.01
C LEU A 115 2.37 -1.31 3.68
N ALA A 116 1.50 -0.33 3.85
CA ALA A 116 1.74 0.82 4.72
C ALA A 116 1.46 0.41 6.17
N ALA A 117 2.29 -0.47 6.69
CA ALA A 117 2.16 -1.02 8.03
C ALA A 117 2.77 -0.07 9.07
N TYR A 118 2.08 1.02 9.33
CA TYR A 118 2.46 2.00 10.34
C TYR A 118 2.55 1.38 11.71
N GLN A 119 3.49 1.88 12.55
CA GLN A 119 3.72 1.27 13.85
C GLN A 119 3.59 2.30 14.97
N SER A 120 2.53 2.20 15.75
CA SER A 120 2.28 3.07 16.92
C SER A 120 3.39 2.98 17.99
N ILE A 121 4.24 1.97 17.92
CA ILE A 121 5.38 1.79 18.82
C ILE A 121 6.40 2.93 18.67
N TYR A 122 6.54 3.52 17.49
CA TYR A 122 7.49 4.62 17.22
C TYR A 122 7.20 5.89 18.03
N ASP A 123 5.97 6.06 18.52
CA ASP A 123 5.56 7.21 19.31
C ASP A 123 5.76 6.99 20.83
N LYS A 124 5.99 5.76 21.28
CA LYS A 124 5.86 5.36 22.68
C LYS A 124 7.06 4.61 23.25
N ALA A 125 7.92 4.09 22.42
CA ALA A 125 8.99 3.19 22.85
C ALA A 125 10.38 3.79 22.63
N ALA A 126 11.36 3.23 23.32
CA ALA A 126 12.76 3.50 23.03
C ALA A 126 13.14 2.99 21.63
N ARG A 127 14.16 3.57 21.02
CA ARG A 127 14.59 3.28 19.65
C ARG A 127 14.84 1.79 19.40
N ASP A 128 15.56 1.12 20.31
CA ASP A 128 15.89 -0.31 20.17
C ASP A 128 14.64 -1.20 20.09
N VAL A 129 13.58 -0.81 20.78
CA VAL A 129 12.27 -1.49 20.69
C VAL A 129 11.59 -1.19 19.36
N GLY A 130 11.67 0.05 18.89
CA GLY A 130 11.18 0.44 17.56
C GLY A 130 11.90 -0.30 16.44
N ASP A 131 13.22 -0.36 16.50
CA ASP A 131 14.06 -1.11 15.53
C ASP A 131 13.74 -2.61 15.54
N ALA A 132 13.55 -3.21 16.71
CA ALA A 132 13.16 -4.61 16.83
C ALA A 132 11.77 -4.89 16.21
N SER A 133 10.80 -3.99 16.45
CA SER A 133 9.48 -4.06 15.85
C SER A 133 9.53 -3.93 14.33
N THR A 134 10.36 -3.01 13.83
CA THR A 134 10.59 -2.81 12.39
C THR A 134 11.15 -4.07 11.75
N ARG A 135 12.19 -4.67 12.33
CA ARG A 135 12.78 -5.94 11.84
C ARG A 135 11.74 -7.07 11.77
N LEU A 136 10.93 -7.24 12.82
CA LEU A 136 9.89 -8.26 12.82
C LEU A 136 8.82 -8.01 11.76
N THR A 137 8.42 -6.76 11.56
CA THR A 137 7.46 -6.40 10.51
C THR A 137 8.05 -6.67 9.13
N MET A 138 9.28 -6.23 8.86
CA MET A 138 9.96 -6.50 7.58
C MET A 138 10.15 -8.01 7.34
N ALA A 139 10.60 -8.76 8.35
CA ALA A 139 10.74 -10.21 8.24
C ALA A 139 9.41 -10.89 7.91
N THR A 140 8.33 -10.47 8.58
CA THR A 140 6.98 -10.99 8.31
C THR A 140 6.53 -10.67 6.89
N LEU A 141 6.69 -9.44 6.44
CA LEU A 141 6.23 -9.03 5.12
C LEU A 141 7.09 -9.64 4.00
N PHE A 142 8.42 -9.62 4.13
CA PHE A 142 9.33 -10.17 3.13
C PHE A 142 9.15 -11.68 2.95
N SER A 143 9.00 -12.43 4.07
CA SER A 143 8.73 -13.87 3.99
C SER A 143 7.39 -14.23 3.36
N HIS A 144 6.47 -13.27 3.24
CA HIS A 144 5.16 -13.43 2.59
C HIS A 144 5.06 -12.66 1.27
N GLY A 145 6.21 -12.28 0.68
CA GLY A 145 6.28 -11.65 -0.64
C GLY A 145 5.74 -10.24 -0.73
N ALA A 146 5.78 -9.48 0.36
CA ALA A 146 5.37 -8.09 0.41
C ALA A 146 6.50 -7.19 0.93
N THR A 147 6.39 -5.90 0.67
CA THR A 147 7.29 -4.87 1.20
C THR A 147 6.54 -3.92 2.13
N GLN A 148 7.29 -3.10 2.87
CA GLN A 148 6.73 -2.16 3.84
C GLN A 148 7.00 -0.71 3.42
N LEU A 149 5.98 0.13 3.44
CA LEU A 149 6.15 1.58 3.49
C LEU A 149 6.25 2.00 4.97
N LEU A 150 7.35 2.61 5.35
CA LEU A 150 7.60 3.00 6.75
C LEU A 150 8.28 4.35 6.92
N ALA A 151 8.91 4.90 5.88
CA ALA A 151 9.63 6.16 5.95
C ALA A 151 8.75 7.35 5.60
N GLY A 152 8.86 8.39 6.42
CA GLY A 152 8.24 9.70 6.21
C GLY A 152 9.26 10.74 5.73
N GLU A 153 9.04 12.00 6.13
CA GLU A 153 9.92 13.12 5.78
C GLU A 153 11.18 13.16 6.66
N ASP A 154 12.25 13.69 6.10
CA ASP A 154 13.50 14.01 6.80
C ASP A 154 14.07 12.82 7.62
N GLY A 155 13.95 11.59 7.12
CA GLY A 155 14.47 10.41 7.80
C GLY A 155 13.68 9.98 9.03
N HIS A 156 12.39 10.27 9.10
CA HIS A 156 11.51 9.82 10.18
C HIS A 156 10.73 8.57 9.78
N LEU A 157 10.38 7.75 10.77
CA LEU A 157 9.52 6.58 10.62
C LEU A 157 8.07 6.93 10.92
N LEU A 158 7.13 6.26 10.24
CA LEU A 158 5.71 6.59 10.28
C LEU A 158 4.95 5.81 11.35
N VAL A 159 4.33 6.55 12.26
CA VAL A 159 3.27 6.07 13.17
C VAL A 159 1.92 6.01 12.44
N ASP A 160 1.70 6.97 11.55
CA ASP A 160 0.51 7.11 10.71
C ASP A 160 0.82 8.00 9.49
N PRO A 161 -0.07 8.10 8.49
CA PRO A 161 0.19 8.89 7.28
C PRO A 161 0.04 10.40 7.47
N TYR A 162 -0.49 10.87 8.59
CA TYR A 162 -0.83 12.28 8.81
C TYR A 162 0.30 13.06 9.48
N TYR A 163 1.14 12.37 10.25
CA TYR A 163 2.28 12.95 10.95
C TYR A 163 3.58 12.30 10.44
N VAL A 164 4.12 12.87 9.37
CA VAL A 164 5.22 12.29 8.60
C VAL A 164 6.61 12.45 9.27
N ARG A 165 6.67 13.05 10.45
CA ARG A 165 7.88 13.26 11.25
C ARG A 165 7.75 12.70 12.67
N ASN A 166 7.44 11.42 12.78
CA ASN A 166 7.28 10.76 14.06
C ASN A 166 8.65 10.42 14.69
N MET A 167 9.07 9.17 14.66
CA MET A 167 10.35 8.75 15.21
C MET A 167 11.49 9.06 14.22
N PRO A 168 12.51 9.87 14.58
CA PRO A 168 13.68 10.01 13.72
C PRO A 168 14.42 8.68 13.63
N ALA A 169 14.79 8.29 12.41
CA ALA A 169 15.68 7.17 12.20
C ALA A 169 17.13 7.62 12.46
N GLU A 170 17.77 7.01 13.43
CA GLU A 170 19.18 7.23 13.71
C GLU A 170 20.06 6.39 12.76
N ASP A 171 21.37 6.62 12.72
CA ASP A 171 22.29 5.95 11.80
C ASP A 171 22.16 4.41 11.89
N GLU A 172 22.07 3.85 13.09
CA GLU A 172 21.91 2.41 13.28
C GLU A 172 20.56 1.89 12.76
N THR A 173 19.50 2.69 12.84
CA THR A 173 18.21 2.36 12.22
C THR A 173 18.33 2.35 10.70
N LEU A 174 18.98 3.37 10.12
CA LEU A 174 19.21 3.46 8.67
C LEU A 174 20.08 2.30 8.16
N ASP A 175 21.14 1.95 8.85
CA ASP A 175 22.01 0.81 8.53
C ASP A 175 21.22 -0.51 8.59
N MET A 176 20.37 -0.67 9.58
CA MET A 176 19.49 -1.84 9.69
C MET A 176 18.50 -1.91 8.52
N LEU A 177 17.87 -0.80 8.15
CA LEU A 177 16.94 -0.74 7.01
C LEU A 177 17.67 -1.07 5.71
N ALA A 178 18.82 -0.45 5.47
CA ALA A 178 19.64 -0.74 4.29
C ALA A 178 19.97 -2.23 4.17
N SER A 179 20.45 -2.84 5.27
CA SER A 179 20.79 -4.28 5.28
C SER A 179 19.57 -5.17 4.97
N TRP A 180 18.38 -4.83 5.46
CA TRP A 180 17.17 -5.61 5.17
C TRP A 180 16.70 -5.46 3.72
N TYR A 181 16.77 -4.25 3.14
CA TYR A 181 16.43 -4.05 1.74
C TYR A 181 17.48 -4.65 0.80
N ASP A 182 18.78 -4.59 1.15
CA ASP A 182 19.82 -5.29 0.41
C ASP A 182 19.57 -6.81 0.41
N PHE A 183 19.16 -7.37 1.57
CA PHE A 183 18.77 -8.78 1.66
C PHE A 183 17.57 -9.09 0.78
N LEU A 184 16.51 -8.24 0.78
CA LEU A 184 15.35 -8.42 -0.07
C LEU A 184 15.73 -8.42 -1.55
N VAL A 185 16.53 -7.44 -1.98
CA VAL A 185 16.96 -7.31 -3.38
C VAL A 185 17.86 -8.49 -3.80
N ALA A 186 18.75 -8.94 -2.91
CA ALA A 186 19.62 -10.08 -3.20
C ALA A 186 18.87 -11.42 -3.28
N ASN A 187 17.63 -11.49 -2.80
CA ASN A 187 16.81 -12.70 -2.75
C ASN A 187 15.43 -12.51 -3.37
N ASP A 188 15.27 -11.54 -4.26
CA ASP A 188 13.98 -11.17 -4.86
C ASP A 188 13.34 -12.32 -5.64
N GLU A 189 14.14 -13.13 -6.33
CA GLU A 189 13.69 -14.35 -7.05
C GLU A 189 12.99 -15.37 -6.14
N ILE A 190 13.21 -15.30 -4.81
CA ILE A 190 12.58 -16.20 -3.85
C ILE A 190 11.47 -15.46 -3.09
N LEU A 191 11.78 -14.24 -2.62
CA LEU A 191 10.90 -13.54 -1.68
C LEU A 191 9.70 -12.87 -2.36
N VAL A 192 9.88 -12.36 -3.59
CA VAL A 192 8.84 -11.61 -4.29
C VAL A 192 8.43 -12.21 -5.64
N ASP A 193 8.98 -13.35 -6.03
CA ASP A 193 8.58 -14.05 -7.25
C ASP A 193 7.08 -14.40 -7.19
N PRO A 194 6.25 -13.96 -8.17
CA PRO A 194 4.83 -14.25 -8.20
C PRO A 194 4.51 -15.74 -8.38
N GLY A 195 5.45 -16.56 -8.83
CA GLY A 195 5.30 -18.00 -8.99
C GLY A 195 5.45 -18.80 -7.69
N ILE A 196 6.02 -18.20 -6.65
CA ILE A 196 6.17 -18.84 -5.34
C ILE A 196 4.99 -18.44 -4.46
N VAL A 197 4.04 -19.35 -4.33
CA VAL A 197 2.87 -19.21 -3.46
C VAL A 197 2.91 -20.38 -2.48
N ASP A 198 2.79 -20.08 -1.18
CA ASP A 198 2.68 -21.09 -0.12
C ASP A 198 1.37 -21.88 -0.18
#